data_1d85ee2e624da5050af6990f15f91227
#
_entry.id   1d85ee2e624da5050af6990f15f91227
#
_cell.length_a   1.000
_cell.length_b   1.000
_cell.length_c   1.000
_cell.angle_alpha   90.00
_cell.angle_beta   90.00
_cell.angle_gamma   90.00
#
_symmetry.space_group_name_H-M   'P 1'
#
loop_
_entity.id
_entity.type
_entity.pdbx_description
1 polymer ?
#
loop_
_entity_poly.entity_id
_entity_poly.type
_entity_poly.pdbx_seq_one_letter_code
_entity_poly.pdbx_strand_id
1 'polypeptide(L)'
;MDLFDAMRTAFACREFTDEPVTDEQLHRILDAARFAPSGGNRQGAHVVVVRDRDLRQRLGELAGPPLRLYAAQAAAGETPFSSVVPSNVDPDEAMATPTDQFSLFDHMGDVPVLLVVTV
;
A
#
# COMPACT_ATOMS: atom_id res chain seq x y z
N MET A 1 9.05 -11.54 21.04
CA MET A 1 9.61 -10.26 20.51
C MET A 1 9.07 -9.17 21.44
N ASP A 2 9.95 -8.36 22.00
CA ASP A 2 9.52 -7.23 22.81
C ASP A 2 9.14 -6.03 21.91
N LEU A 3 8.55 -4.99 22.51
CA LEU A 3 8.09 -3.79 21.79
C LEU A 3 9.25 -3.07 21.09
N PHE A 4 10.39 -2.93 21.74
CA PHE A 4 11.53 -2.22 21.17
C PHE A 4 12.16 -2.99 20.01
N ASP A 5 12.18 -4.32 20.08
CA ASP A 5 12.63 -5.16 18.97
C ASP A 5 11.69 -5.00 17.78
N ALA A 6 10.37 -5.03 18.00
CA ALA A 6 9.39 -4.82 16.95
C ALA A 6 9.57 -3.46 16.26
N MET A 7 9.77 -2.38 17.03
CA MET A 7 9.98 -1.04 16.51
C MET A 7 11.28 -0.91 15.71
N ARG A 8 12.35 -1.57 16.14
CA ARG A 8 13.67 -1.50 15.48
C ARG A 8 13.78 -2.36 14.23
N THR A 9 13.00 -3.44 14.16
CA THR A 9 13.04 -4.41 13.06
C THR A 9 11.90 -4.23 12.07
N ALA A 10 10.96 -3.31 12.31
CA ALA A 10 9.89 -2.99 11.37
C ALA A 10 10.48 -2.42 10.06
N PHE A 11 10.06 -2.96 8.94
CA PHE A 11 10.47 -2.51 7.61
C PHE A 11 9.31 -2.60 6.62
N ALA A 12 9.42 -1.88 5.50
CA ALA A 12 8.45 -1.98 4.42
C ALA A 12 8.72 -3.24 3.59
N CYS A 13 8.01 -4.32 3.89
CA CYS A 13 8.10 -5.57 3.13
C CYS A 13 7.51 -5.36 1.72
N ARG A 14 8.23 -5.82 0.69
CA ARG A 14 7.80 -5.74 -0.71
C ARG A 14 7.93 -7.08 -1.45
N GLU A 15 8.47 -8.08 -0.79
CA GLU A 15 8.60 -9.44 -1.29
C GLU A 15 7.87 -10.38 -0.34
N PHE A 16 7.05 -11.26 -0.88
CA PHE A 16 6.20 -12.16 -0.12
C PHE A 16 6.44 -13.59 -0.56
N THR A 17 6.22 -14.53 0.34
CA THR A 17 6.21 -15.96 0.03
C THR A 17 4.83 -16.38 -0.48
N ASP A 18 4.76 -17.56 -1.10
CA ASP A 18 3.50 -18.17 -1.53
C ASP A 18 2.67 -18.74 -0.36
N GLU A 19 3.17 -18.60 0.88
CA GLU A 19 2.50 -19.14 2.05
C GLU A 19 1.17 -18.41 2.30
N PRO A 20 0.04 -19.13 2.37
CA PRO A 20 -1.26 -18.51 2.56
C PRO A 20 -1.41 -17.93 3.98
N VAL A 21 -1.98 -16.76 4.07
CA VAL A 21 -2.37 -16.17 5.36
C VAL A 21 -3.68 -16.81 5.83
N THR A 22 -3.65 -17.47 6.98
CA THR A 22 -4.82 -18.17 7.53
C THR A 22 -5.85 -17.21 8.13
N ASP A 23 -7.09 -17.70 8.30
CA ASP A 23 -8.14 -16.92 8.96
C ASP A 23 -7.78 -16.58 10.41
N GLU A 24 -7.10 -17.48 11.10
CA GLU A 24 -6.65 -17.26 12.47
C GLU A 24 -5.61 -16.12 12.54
N GLN A 25 -4.65 -16.10 11.62
CA GLN A 25 -3.65 -15.03 11.53
C GLN A 25 -4.32 -13.68 11.25
N LEU A 26 -5.25 -13.63 10.28
CA LEU A 26 -6.01 -12.43 9.96
C LEU A 26 -6.85 -11.96 11.15
N HIS A 27 -7.55 -12.88 11.83
CA HIS A 27 -8.32 -12.54 13.00
C HIS A 27 -7.46 -11.90 14.09
N ARG A 28 -6.29 -12.47 14.38
CA ARG A 28 -5.36 -11.90 15.37
C ARG A 28 -4.87 -10.51 15.00
N ILE A 29 -4.57 -10.27 13.71
CA ILE A 29 -4.13 -8.98 13.21
C ILE A 29 -5.26 -7.93 13.36
N LEU A 30 -6.46 -8.28 12.91
CA LEU A 30 -7.61 -7.38 12.92
C LEU A 30 -8.14 -7.13 14.34
N ASP A 31 -8.08 -8.13 15.22
CA ASP A 31 -8.44 -7.97 16.63
C ASP A 31 -7.47 -7.01 17.35
N ALA A 32 -6.17 -7.07 17.03
CA ALA A 32 -5.20 -6.09 17.53
C ALA A 32 -5.44 -4.69 16.95
N ALA A 33 -5.75 -4.59 15.66
CA ALA A 33 -5.95 -3.32 14.96
C ALA A 33 -7.17 -2.54 15.47
N ARG A 34 -8.22 -3.22 15.95
CA ARG A 34 -9.44 -2.56 16.47
C ARG A 34 -9.19 -1.67 17.70
N PHE A 35 -8.07 -1.84 18.39
CA PHE A 35 -7.69 -1.00 19.54
C PHE A 35 -6.97 0.29 19.14
N ALA A 36 -6.72 0.50 17.84
CA ALA A 36 -6.13 1.74 17.37
C ALA A 36 -7.05 2.94 17.70
N PRO A 37 -6.50 4.07 18.15
CA PRO A 37 -7.29 5.25 18.44
C PRO A 37 -7.90 5.82 17.17
N SER A 38 -9.10 6.41 17.30
CA SER A 38 -9.77 7.11 16.21
C SER A 38 -10.17 8.52 16.63
N GLY A 39 -10.22 9.46 15.69
CA GLY A 39 -10.62 10.83 15.95
C GLY A 39 -12.00 10.90 16.59
N GLY A 40 -12.07 11.47 17.81
CA GLY A 40 -13.30 11.53 18.59
C GLY A 40 -13.86 10.16 18.98
N ASN A 41 -13.04 9.10 18.96
CA ASN A 41 -13.44 7.71 19.22
C ASN A 41 -14.61 7.25 18.33
N ARG A 42 -14.66 7.71 17.09
CA ARG A 42 -15.76 7.39 16.15
C ARG A 42 -15.75 5.95 15.65
N GLN A 43 -14.59 5.30 15.72
CA GLN A 43 -14.38 3.89 15.31
C GLN A 43 -14.95 3.57 13.91
N GLY A 44 -14.83 4.54 12.99
CA GLY A 44 -15.38 4.44 11.64
C GLY A 44 -14.53 3.64 10.65
N ALA A 45 -13.42 3.04 11.11
CA ALA A 45 -12.56 2.26 10.23
C ALA A 45 -13.19 0.92 9.86
N HIS A 46 -13.18 0.62 8.57
CA HIS A 46 -13.59 -0.67 8.02
C HIS A 46 -12.42 -1.31 7.29
N VAL A 47 -12.33 -2.63 7.36
CA VAL A 47 -11.29 -3.38 6.66
C VAL A 47 -11.93 -4.36 5.69
N VAL A 48 -11.60 -4.23 4.41
CA VAL A 48 -11.96 -5.18 3.37
C VAL A 48 -10.79 -6.14 3.15
N VAL A 49 -11.04 -7.43 3.35
CA VAL A 49 -10.05 -8.49 3.12
C VAL A 49 -10.19 -9.00 1.69
N VAL A 50 -9.20 -8.73 0.83
CA VAL A 50 -9.21 -9.14 -0.58
C VAL A 50 -8.31 -10.37 -0.73
N ARG A 51 -8.94 -11.54 -0.92
CA ARG A 51 -8.27 -12.83 -1.14
C ARG A 51 -8.25 -13.27 -2.60
N ASP A 52 -9.15 -12.73 -3.41
CA ASP A 52 -9.20 -13.03 -4.83
C ASP A 52 -7.97 -12.48 -5.55
N ARG A 53 -7.24 -13.35 -6.24
CA ARG A 53 -5.98 -13.03 -6.91
C ARG A 53 -6.16 -12.00 -8.02
N ASP A 54 -7.19 -12.20 -8.84
CA ASP A 54 -7.42 -11.35 -10.01
C ASP A 54 -7.86 -9.95 -9.58
N LEU A 55 -8.65 -9.87 -8.51
CA LEU A 55 -9.03 -8.59 -7.93
C LEU A 55 -7.82 -7.84 -7.35
N ARG A 56 -6.92 -8.54 -6.65
CA ARG A 56 -5.67 -7.93 -6.16
C ARG A 56 -4.82 -7.40 -7.31
N GLN A 57 -4.66 -8.20 -8.38
CA GLN A 57 -3.91 -7.79 -9.56
C GLN A 57 -4.50 -6.53 -10.20
N ARG A 58 -5.82 -6.49 -10.38
CA ARG A 58 -6.51 -5.31 -10.93
C ARG A 58 -6.36 -4.06 -10.05
N LEU A 59 -6.35 -4.22 -8.74
CA LEU A 59 -6.09 -3.10 -7.81
C LEU A 59 -4.65 -2.59 -7.96
N GLY A 60 -3.67 -3.47 -8.15
CA GLY A 60 -2.30 -3.10 -8.46
C GLY A 60 -2.19 -2.31 -9.76
N GLU A 61 -2.83 -2.79 -10.82
CA GLU A 61 -2.86 -2.11 -12.13
C GLU A 61 -3.45 -0.69 -12.05
N LEU A 62 -4.49 -0.50 -11.24
CA LEU A 62 -5.07 0.83 -11.00
C LEU A 62 -4.12 1.77 -10.23
N ALA A 63 -3.27 1.23 -9.36
CA ALA A 63 -2.28 2.01 -8.63
C ALA A 63 -1.05 2.38 -9.46
N GLY A 64 -0.75 1.64 -10.53
CA GLY A 64 0.44 1.82 -11.35
C GLY A 64 0.62 3.24 -11.92
N PRO A 65 -0.36 3.81 -12.65
CA PRO A 65 -0.21 5.14 -13.23
C PRO A 65 0.13 6.24 -12.21
N PRO A 66 -0.60 6.43 -11.09
CA PRO A 66 -0.24 7.44 -10.10
C PRO A 66 1.10 7.19 -9.43
N LEU A 67 1.54 5.94 -9.29
CA LEU A 67 2.86 5.64 -8.74
C LEU A 67 3.99 5.99 -9.69
N ARG A 68 3.77 5.86 -11.00
CA ARG A 68 4.71 6.36 -12.02
C ARG A 68 4.85 7.88 -11.95
N LEU A 69 3.74 8.59 -11.79
CA LEU A 69 3.77 10.04 -11.56
C LEU A 69 4.55 10.41 -10.29
N TYR A 70 4.30 9.68 -9.19
CA TYR A 70 5.07 9.84 -7.95
C TYR A 70 6.57 9.68 -8.19
N ALA A 71 6.98 8.62 -8.90
CA ALA A 71 8.36 8.33 -9.21
C ALA A 71 9.01 9.45 -10.04
N ALA A 72 8.31 9.94 -11.06
CA ALA A 72 8.80 11.02 -11.92
C ALA A 72 8.98 12.33 -11.16
N GLN A 73 8.03 12.71 -10.31
CA GLN A 73 8.13 13.89 -9.46
C GLN A 73 9.29 13.78 -8.47
N ALA A 74 9.46 12.63 -7.82
CA ALA A 74 10.57 12.37 -6.91
C ALA A 74 11.94 12.46 -7.64
N ALA A 75 12.03 11.89 -8.85
CA ALA A 75 13.23 11.94 -9.68
C ALA A 75 13.57 13.38 -10.13
N ALA A 76 12.56 14.21 -10.33
CA ALA A 76 12.71 15.64 -10.62
C ALA A 76 13.07 16.48 -9.38
N GLY A 77 13.22 15.88 -8.21
CA GLY A 77 13.51 16.57 -6.95
C GLY A 77 12.31 17.32 -6.36
N GLU A 78 11.12 17.01 -6.83
CA GLU A 78 9.87 17.60 -6.34
C GLU A 78 9.33 16.82 -5.13
N THR A 79 8.44 17.44 -4.37
CA THR A 79 7.62 16.73 -3.37
C THR A 79 6.42 16.13 -4.10
N PRO A 80 6.35 14.79 -4.23
CA PRO A 80 5.26 14.15 -4.96
C PRO A 80 3.88 14.52 -4.41
N PHE A 81 2.94 14.75 -5.33
CA PHE A 81 1.54 15.13 -5.03
C PHE A 81 1.40 16.38 -4.15
N SER A 82 2.37 17.29 -4.16
CA SER A 82 2.25 18.55 -3.44
C SER A 82 1.03 19.34 -3.91
N SER A 83 0.18 19.76 -2.97
CA SER A 83 -0.92 20.68 -3.23
C SER A 83 -0.52 22.16 -3.12
N VAL A 84 0.71 22.44 -2.67
CA VAL A 84 1.21 23.79 -2.39
C VAL A 84 2.15 24.26 -3.49
N VAL A 85 2.99 23.38 -4.01
CA VAL A 85 3.96 23.69 -5.06
C VAL A 85 3.53 22.98 -6.34
N PRO A 86 3.25 23.71 -7.42
CA PRO A 86 2.92 23.09 -8.70
C PRO A 86 4.07 22.22 -9.21
N SER A 87 3.73 21.08 -9.78
CA SER A 87 4.70 20.20 -10.43
C SER A 87 5.04 20.72 -11.83
N ASN A 88 6.30 20.57 -12.26
CA ASN A 88 6.75 20.76 -13.63
C ASN A 88 6.76 19.45 -14.45
N VAL A 89 6.44 18.33 -13.83
CA VAL A 89 6.33 17.03 -14.49
C VAL A 89 5.00 16.94 -15.20
N ASP A 90 5.03 16.56 -16.48
CA ASP A 90 3.81 16.29 -17.25
C ASP A 90 3.15 15.01 -16.71
N PRO A 91 1.91 15.07 -16.18
CA PRO A 91 1.27 13.91 -15.58
C PRO A 91 0.99 12.80 -16.58
N ASP A 92 0.56 13.14 -17.81
CA ASP A 92 0.17 12.15 -18.81
C ASP A 92 1.40 11.39 -19.32
N GLU A 93 2.50 12.10 -19.57
CA GLU A 93 3.76 11.49 -19.96
C GLU A 93 4.33 10.61 -18.83
N ALA A 94 4.34 11.11 -17.60
CA ALA A 94 4.84 10.39 -16.44
C ALA A 94 4.03 9.12 -16.17
N MET A 95 2.70 9.18 -16.21
CA MET A 95 1.83 8.04 -15.98
C MET A 95 1.93 6.98 -17.09
N ALA A 96 2.29 7.37 -18.31
CA ALA A 96 2.50 6.45 -19.44
C ALA A 96 3.90 5.82 -19.42
N THR A 97 4.89 6.45 -18.78
CA THR A 97 6.29 5.99 -18.81
C THR A 97 6.49 4.81 -17.85
N PRO A 98 6.95 3.63 -18.35
CA PRO A 98 7.26 2.49 -17.48
C PRO A 98 8.34 2.82 -16.47
N THR A 99 8.23 2.25 -15.26
CA THR A 99 9.26 2.30 -14.22
C THR A 99 9.28 0.97 -13.46
N ASP A 100 10.45 0.53 -13.07
CA ASP A 100 10.65 -0.61 -12.15
C ASP A 100 10.49 -0.22 -10.68
N GLN A 101 10.42 1.08 -10.41
CA GLN A 101 10.09 1.60 -9.10
C GLN A 101 8.64 1.20 -8.76
N PHE A 102 8.43 0.61 -7.60
CA PHE A 102 7.12 0.08 -7.17
C PHE A 102 6.65 -1.20 -7.89
N SER A 103 7.57 -2.06 -8.32
CA SER A 103 7.27 -3.35 -8.97
C SER A 103 6.28 -4.24 -8.20
N LEU A 104 6.14 -4.06 -6.88
CA LEU A 104 5.14 -4.74 -6.07
C LEU A 104 3.72 -4.60 -6.65
N PHE A 105 3.38 -3.43 -7.21
CA PHE A 105 2.04 -3.18 -7.76
C PHE A 105 1.81 -3.90 -9.07
N ASP A 106 2.88 -4.20 -9.82
CA ASP A 106 2.80 -5.00 -11.04
C ASP A 106 2.50 -6.48 -10.75
N HIS A 107 2.84 -6.93 -9.53
CA HIS A 107 2.67 -8.30 -9.04
C HIS A 107 1.75 -8.39 -7.83
N MET A 108 0.80 -7.47 -7.69
CA MET A 108 -0.11 -7.43 -6.54
C MET A 108 -0.96 -8.71 -6.40
N GLY A 109 -1.20 -9.43 -7.51
CA GLY A 109 -1.84 -10.73 -7.50
C GLY A 109 -1.09 -11.79 -6.69
N ASP A 110 0.23 -11.67 -6.58
CA ASP A 110 1.09 -12.67 -5.93
C ASP A 110 1.23 -12.43 -4.41
N VAL A 111 0.78 -11.28 -3.88
CA VAL A 111 0.71 -11.09 -2.43
C VAL A 111 -0.36 -12.02 -1.83
N PRO A 112 -0.14 -12.62 -0.65
CA PRO A 112 -1.08 -13.64 -0.11
C PRO A 112 -2.47 -13.08 0.22
N VAL A 113 -2.55 -11.83 0.64
CA VAL A 113 -3.80 -11.12 0.98
C VAL A 113 -3.58 -9.61 0.93
N LEU A 114 -4.60 -8.86 0.52
CA LEU A 114 -4.60 -7.40 0.57
C LEU A 114 -5.67 -6.92 1.55
N LEU A 115 -5.30 -6.01 2.43
CA LEU A 115 -6.21 -5.34 3.35
C LEU A 115 -6.43 -3.90 2.88
N VAL A 116 -7.66 -3.55 2.55
CA VAL A 116 -8.05 -2.19 2.19
C VAL A 116 -8.75 -1.57 3.40
N VAL A 117 -8.17 -0.53 3.96
CA VAL A 117 -8.72 0.18 5.12
C VAL A 117 -9.44 1.43 4.63
N THR A 118 -10.69 1.60 5.03
CA THR A 118 -11.51 2.78 4.76
C THR A 118 -11.96 3.44 6.07
N VAL A 119 -12.20 4.73 6.03
CA VAL A 119 -12.65 5.54 7.17
C VAL A 119 -13.80 6.43 6.78
#